data_7969e980d70d4cb57a5beaeb4c6390ef
#
_entry.id   7969e980d70d4cb57a5beaeb4c6390ef
#
_cell.length_a   1.000
_cell.length_b   1.000
_cell.length_c   1.000
_cell.angle_alpha   90.00
_cell.angle_beta   90.00
_cell.angle_gamma   90.00
#
_symmetry.space_group_name_H-M   'P 1'
#
loop_
_entity.id
_entity.type
_entity.pdbx_description
1 polymer ?
#
loop_
_entity_poly.entity_id
_entity_poly.type
_entity_poly.pdbx_seq_one_letter_code
_entity_poly.pdbx_strand_id
1 'polypeptide(L)'
;MNPARAGLGGRDLVLVLVICVAWALNFLTSAWALAEIPPLLFTAIRLVILALLLCAFVKPPQAGQWPLLVAVALCNGVFHFGLSFWSLHLAGNLSSPAIVMQSYVPMAALLAWWWLGERFGWRTGVAIAVSFAGVLVLGFDPMVLREPASLLLMLVSAVFLAAGTVLMRRLSGLDVFSQQGWTAIFGVLPLLALSAWLEPGGFAGLRHATWIGWGGAAYSAIGSSLLGHGLYYLLVQKHPIAQVTPWLLLSPVLAVLLGVWVYGDRPGTQLWIGGAMVLGGVLLIAMRALARARPMPPAEEI
;
A
#
# COMPACT_ATOMS: atom_id res chain seq x y z
N MET A 1 25.86 5.86 24.36
CA MET A 1 24.71 4.97 24.04
C MET A 1 24.55 4.95 22.53
N ASN A 2 24.62 3.78 21.91
CA ASN A 2 24.54 3.66 20.44
C ASN A 2 23.05 3.86 20.01
N PRO A 3 22.69 4.91 19.23
CA PRO A 3 21.30 5.22 18.90
C PRO A 3 20.57 4.09 18.15
N ALA A 4 21.31 3.13 17.58
CA ALA A 4 20.74 1.97 16.89
C ALA A 4 20.07 0.92 17.79
N ARG A 5 20.10 1.08 19.13
CA ARG A 5 19.55 0.11 20.11
C ARG A 5 18.26 0.57 20.80
N ALA A 6 17.86 1.83 20.64
CA ALA A 6 16.60 2.30 21.21
C ALA A 6 15.43 1.82 20.34
N GLY A 7 14.46 1.12 20.91
CA GLY A 7 13.16 0.86 20.29
C GLY A 7 12.43 2.17 19.96
N LEU A 8 11.29 2.08 19.25
CA LEU A 8 10.46 3.26 18.98
C LEU A 8 10.05 3.90 20.31
N GLY A 9 10.31 5.20 20.45
CA GLY A 9 9.87 5.97 21.61
C GLY A 9 8.35 6.24 21.57
N GLY A 10 7.78 6.71 22.67
CA GLY A 10 6.35 7.00 22.74
C GLY A 10 5.87 7.96 21.64
N ARG A 11 6.66 8.99 21.30
CA ARG A 11 6.36 9.92 20.20
C ARG A 11 6.34 9.21 18.84
N ASP A 12 7.27 8.29 18.60
CA ASP A 12 7.34 7.55 17.34
C ASP A 12 6.17 6.58 17.20
N LEU A 13 5.72 5.97 18.32
CA LEU A 13 4.51 5.13 18.34
C LEU A 13 3.25 5.94 18.04
N VAL A 14 3.14 7.18 18.51
CA VAL A 14 2.03 8.09 18.15
C VAL A 14 2.07 8.38 16.65
N LEU A 15 3.23 8.66 16.06
CA LEU A 15 3.35 8.85 14.61
C LEU A 15 2.93 7.61 13.83
N VAL A 16 3.34 6.42 14.27
CA VAL A 16 2.88 5.15 13.66
C VAL A 16 1.35 5.03 13.73
N LEU A 17 0.76 5.32 14.88
CA LEU A 17 -0.70 5.28 15.02
C LEU A 17 -1.39 6.26 14.06
N VAL A 18 -0.89 7.49 13.95
CA VAL A 18 -1.43 8.50 13.00
C VAL A 18 -1.34 7.99 11.56
N ILE A 19 -0.21 7.40 11.16
CA ILE A 19 -0.04 6.80 9.83
C ILE A 19 -1.07 5.68 9.60
N CYS A 20 -1.19 4.76 10.56
CA CYS A 20 -2.10 3.63 10.44
C CYS A 20 -3.56 4.07 10.36
N VAL A 21 -3.96 5.06 11.15
CA VAL A 21 -5.30 5.66 11.11
C VAL A 21 -5.52 6.36 9.76
N ALA A 22 -4.55 7.14 9.28
CA ALA A 22 -4.66 7.83 8.00
C ALA A 22 -4.84 6.85 6.84
N TRP A 23 -4.12 5.73 6.84
CA TRP A 23 -4.26 4.73 5.79
C TRP A 23 -5.54 3.88 5.94
N ALA A 24 -5.97 3.56 7.16
CA ALA A 24 -7.23 2.86 7.38
C ALA A 24 -8.45 3.71 6.97
N LEU A 25 -8.45 4.99 7.33
CA LEU A 25 -9.49 5.93 6.91
C LEU A 25 -9.50 6.14 5.40
N ASN A 26 -8.36 5.98 4.71
CA ASN A 26 -8.31 6.04 3.26
C ASN A 26 -9.14 4.94 2.59
N PHE A 27 -9.17 3.72 3.15
CA PHE A 27 -10.07 2.68 2.65
C PHE A 27 -11.53 3.11 2.77
N LEU A 28 -11.93 3.62 3.93
CA LEU A 28 -13.31 4.04 4.21
C LEU A 28 -13.75 5.21 3.33
N THR A 29 -12.97 6.30 3.33
CA THR A 29 -13.31 7.50 2.55
C THR A 29 -13.27 7.25 1.06
N SER A 30 -12.34 6.41 0.59
CA SER A 30 -12.30 6.01 -0.80
C SER A 30 -13.49 5.13 -1.18
N ALA A 31 -13.91 4.18 -0.33
CA ALA A 31 -15.09 3.35 -0.63
C ALA A 31 -16.36 4.20 -0.78
N TRP A 32 -16.53 5.22 0.07
CA TRP A 32 -17.65 6.17 -0.08
C TRP A 32 -17.53 6.99 -1.36
N ALA A 33 -16.36 7.49 -1.69
CA ALA A 33 -16.14 8.29 -2.91
C ALA A 33 -16.33 7.46 -4.19
N LEU A 34 -15.94 6.19 -4.16
CA LEU A 34 -16.08 5.27 -5.29
C LEU A 34 -17.54 4.90 -5.60
N ALA A 35 -18.48 5.20 -4.70
CA ALA A 35 -19.91 5.12 -4.99
C ALA A 35 -20.36 6.26 -5.95
N GLU A 36 -19.61 7.34 -6.06
CA GLU A 36 -19.95 8.52 -6.88
C GLU A 36 -19.00 8.72 -8.06
N ILE A 37 -17.72 8.34 -7.92
CA ILE A 37 -16.66 8.56 -8.90
C ILE A 37 -16.08 7.22 -9.34
N PRO A 38 -16.02 6.92 -10.65
CA PRO A 38 -15.43 5.69 -11.16
C PRO A 38 -13.95 5.52 -10.73
N PRO A 39 -13.49 4.27 -10.51
CA PRO A 39 -12.21 3.99 -9.83
C PRO A 39 -10.97 4.58 -10.50
N LEU A 40 -10.85 4.49 -11.82
CA LEU A 40 -9.68 5.04 -12.53
C LEU A 40 -9.72 6.57 -12.53
N LEU A 41 -10.92 7.16 -12.69
CA LEU A 41 -11.10 8.60 -12.62
C LEU A 41 -10.82 9.12 -11.22
N PHE A 42 -11.30 8.45 -10.17
CA PHE A 42 -10.96 8.74 -8.79
C PHE A 42 -9.45 8.73 -8.56
N THR A 43 -8.77 7.69 -9.08
CA THR A 43 -7.31 7.57 -8.97
C THR A 43 -6.61 8.70 -9.71
N ALA A 44 -7.09 9.08 -10.91
CA ALA A 44 -6.54 10.19 -11.66
C ALA A 44 -6.70 11.52 -10.91
N ILE A 45 -7.90 11.82 -10.39
CA ILE A 45 -8.18 13.05 -9.61
C ILE A 45 -7.26 13.14 -8.38
N ARG A 46 -7.13 12.03 -7.64
CA ARG A 46 -6.20 11.96 -6.50
C ARG A 46 -4.77 12.30 -6.93
N LEU A 47 -4.27 11.73 -8.06
CA LEU A 47 -2.93 12.02 -8.54
C LEU A 47 -2.80 13.45 -9.09
N VAL A 48 -3.84 14.03 -9.69
CA VAL A 48 -3.86 15.46 -10.09
C VAL A 48 -3.65 16.34 -8.85
N ILE A 49 -4.41 16.11 -7.78
CA ILE A 49 -4.28 16.87 -6.53
C ILE A 49 -2.84 16.75 -6.00
N LEU A 50 -2.30 15.53 -5.96
CA LEU A 50 -0.95 15.27 -5.46
C LEU A 50 0.12 15.91 -6.35
N ALA A 51 -0.04 15.83 -7.69
CA ALA A 51 0.87 16.48 -8.63
C ALA A 51 0.89 18.00 -8.45
N LEU A 52 -0.28 18.64 -8.32
CA LEU A 52 -0.39 20.09 -8.09
C LEU A 52 0.29 20.51 -6.78
N LEU A 53 0.16 19.72 -5.72
CA LEU A 53 0.77 20.01 -4.42
C LEU A 53 2.29 19.80 -4.43
N LEU A 54 2.80 18.87 -5.21
CA LEU A 54 4.21 18.44 -5.17
C LEU A 54 5.04 18.91 -6.35
N CYS A 55 4.46 19.36 -7.47
CA CYS A 55 5.21 19.70 -8.69
C CYS A 55 6.35 20.71 -8.48
N ALA A 56 6.18 21.65 -7.54
CA ALA A 56 7.21 22.65 -7.21
C ALA A 56 8.37 22.07 -6.36
N PHE A 57 8.21 20.89 -5.81
CA PHE A 57 9.17 20.27 -4.87
C PHE A 57 9.88 19.05 -5.45
N VAL A 58 9.46 18.57 -6.64
CA VAL A 58 10.07 17.38 -7.25
C VAL A 58 11.49 17.66 -7.71
N LYS A 59 12.40 16.79 -7.31
CA LYS A 59 13.78 16.79 -7.79
C LYS A 59 13.93 15.83 -8.97
N PRO A 60 14.74 16.15 -9.99
CA PRO A 60 15.01 15.22 -11.07
C PRO A 60 15.77 13.99 -10.54
N PRO A 61 15.57 12.80 -11.13
CA PRO A 61 16.37 11.64 -10.82
C PRO A 61 17.80 11.81 -11.30
N GLN A 62 18.71 10.98 -10.83
CA GLN A 62 20.07 10.93 -11.33
C GLN A 62 20.09 10.56 -12.83
N ALA A 63 21.17 10.94 -13.53
CA ALA A 63 21.33 10.63 -14.94
C ALA A 63 21.14 9.12 -15.20
N GLY A 64 20.35 8.78 -16.22
CA GLY A 64 20.07 7.39 -16.60
C GLY A 64 18.95 6.70 -15.79
N GLN A 65 18.41 7.29 -14.72
CA GLN A 65 17.36 6.67 -13.90
C GLN A 65 15.92 6.98 -14.37
N TRP A 66 15.72 7.80 -15.40
CA TRP A 66 14.39 8.12 -15.91
C TRP A 66 13.54 6.91 -16.29
N PRO A 67 14.05 5.90 -17.04
CA PRO A 67 13.24 4.72 -17.37
C PRO A 67 12.79 3.94 -16.13
N LEU A 68 13.69 3.83 -15.13
CA LEU A 68 13.39 3.17 -13.88
C LEU A 68 12.33 3.94 -13.06
N LEU A 69 12.46 5.27 -12.99
CA LEU A 69 11.47 6.12 -12.31
C LEU A 69 10.09 6.03 -12.96
N VAL A 70 10.02 6.05 -14.31
CA VAL A 70 8.76 5.86 -15.04
C VAL A 70 8.18 4.48 -14.75
N ALA A 71 8.99 3.41 -14.76
CA ALA A 71 8.51 2.07 -14.43
C ALA A 71 7.94 1.99 -13.01
N VAL A 72 8.61 2.58 -12.01
CA VAL A 72 8.13 2.67 -10.63
C VAL A 72 6.84 3.47 -10.56
N ALA A 73 6.76 4.61 -11.24
CA ALA A 73 5.58 5.47 -11.27
C ALA A 73 4.36 4.75 -11.89
N LEU A 74 4.55 4.02 -12.98
CA LEU A 74 3.49 3.24 -13.60
C LEU A 74 3.05 2.08 -12.71
N CYS A 75 4.01 1.32 -12.14
CA CYS A 75 3.68 0.22 -11.24
C CYS A 75 2.87 0.69 -10.04
N ASN A 76 3.33 1.74 -9.33
CA ASN A 76 2.70 2.21 -8.10
C ASN A 76 1.51 3.14 -8.38
N GLY A 77 1.66 4.09 -9.30
CA GLY A 77 0.65 5.12 -9.56
C GLY A 77 -0.52 4.64 -10.39
N VAL A 78 -0.25 3.95 -11.51
CA VAL A 78 -1.29 3.54 -12.45
C VAL A 78 -1.85 2.17 -12.11
N PHE A 79 -0.99 1.14 -12.14
CA PHE A 79 -1.47 -0.23 -12.00
C PHE A 79 -1.86 -0.55 -10.56
N HIS A 80 -1.01 -0.25 -9.57
CA HIS A 80 -1.37 -0.54 -8.18
C HIS A 80 -2.59 0.24 -7.74
N PHE A 81 -2.57 1.56 -7.76
CA PHE A 81 -3.70 2.34 -7.25
C PHE A 81 -4.95 2.21 -8.12
N GLY A 82 -4.82 2.18 -9.46
CA GLY A 82 -5.96 1.99 -10.35
C GLY A 82 -6.69 0.67 -10.09
N LEU A 83 -5.96 -0.44 -10.03
CA LEU A 83 -6.52 -1.77 -9.76
C LEU A 83 -6.99 -1.92 -8.31
N SER A 84 -6.28 -1.33 -7.35
CA SER A 84 -6.64 -1.36 -5.93
C SER A 84 -7.97 -0.67 -5.68
N PHE A 85 -8.18 0.53 -6.20
CA PHE A 85 -9.45 1.24 -6.05
C PHE A 85 -10.57 0.59 -6.87
N TRP A 86 -10.25 0.00 -8.03
CA TRP A 86 -11.22 -0.79 -8.77
C TRP A 86 -11.65 -2.04 -8.00
N SER A 87 -10.69 -2.75 -7.39
CA SER A 87 -10.98 -3.85 -6.47
C SER A 87 -11.87 -3.40 -5.30
N LEU A 88 -11.53 -2.28 -4.66
CA LEU A 88 -12.30 -1.75 -3.54
C LEU A 88 -13.74 -1.39 -3.95
N HIS A 89 -13.91 -0.81 -5.12
CA HIS A 89 -15.23 -0.50 -5.69
C HIS A 89 -16.08 -1.76 -5.89
N LEU A 90 -15.51 -2.81 -6.50
CA LEU A 90 -16.21 -4.06 -6.75
C LEU A 90 -16.48 -4.85 -5.47
N ALA A 91 -15.57 -4.82 -4.50
CA ALA A 91 -15.67 -5.61 -3.27
C ALA A 91 -16.94 -5.30 -2.46
N GLY A 92 -17.41 -4.04 -2.48
CA GLY A 92 -18.51 -3.60 -1.65
C GLY A 92 -18.27 -3.77 -0.15
N ASN A 93 -17.01 -3.95 0.26
CA ASN A 93 -16.55 -4.07 1.64
C ASN A 93 -15.12 -3.54 1.78
N LEU A 94 -14.68 -3.21 3.00
CA LEU A 94 -13.33 -2.73 3.27
C LEU A 94 -12.39 -3.86 3.68
N SER A 95 -12.92 -4.88 4.34
CA SER A 95 -12.16 -5.87 5.06
C SER A 95 -11.33 -6.76 4.14
N SER A 96 -11.91 -7.29 3.06
CA SER A 96 -11.18 -8.19 2.16
C SER A 96 -10.09 -7.47 1.36
N PRO A 97 -10.31 -6.28 0.74
CA PRO A 97 -9.25 -5.57 0.04
C PRO A 97 -8.09 -5.17 0.96
N ALA A 98 -8.39 -4.72 2.19
CA ALA A 98 -7.37 -4.29 3.14
C ALA A 98 -6.42 -5.43 3.55
N ILE A 99 -6.94 -6.65 3.74
CA ILE A 99 -6.13 -7.82 4.08
C ILE A 99 -5.39 -8.34 2.85
N VAL A 100 -6.08 -8.52 1.72
CA VAL A 100 -5.49 -9.09 0.49
C VAL A 100 -4.36 -8.22 -0.03
N MET A 101 -4.46 -6.89 0.10
CA MET A 101 -3.39 -5.98 -0.30
C MET A 101 -2.07 -6.31 0.42
N GLN A 102 -2.09 -6.82 1.65
CA GLN A 102 -0.87 -7.18 2.39
C GLN A 102 -0.06 -8.30 1.72
N SER A 103 -0.64 -9.01 0.74
CA SER A 103 0.07 -10.00 -0.09
C SER A 103 1.24 -9.39 -0.86
N TYR A 104 1.28 -8.05 -1.02
CA TYR A 104 2.43 -7.40 -1.65
C TYR A 104 3.74 -7.67 -0.89
N VAL A 105 3.71 -7.87 0.43
CA VAL A 105 4.91 -8.11 1.25
C VAL A 105 5.58 -9.44 0.90
N PRO A 106 4.89 -10.61 0.94
CA PRO A 106 5.49 -11.85 0.50
C PRO A 106 5.83 -11.85 -1.00
N MET A 107 5.04 -11.18 -1.86
CA MET A 107 5.36 -11.01 -3.28
C MET A 107 6.65 -10.19 -3.48
N ALA A 108 6.84 -9.09 -2.73
CA ALA A 108 8.06 -8.30 -2.78
C ALA A 108 9.28 -9.09 -2.32
N ALA A 109 9.14 -9.96 -1.31
CA ALA A 109 10.21 -10.84 -0.87
C ALA A 109 10.62 -11.85 -1.95
N LEU A 110 9.63 -12.44 -2.68
CA LEU A 110 9.87 -13.34 -3.80
C LEU A 110 10.51 -12.61 -4.98
N LEU A 111 10.04 -11.41 -5.33
CA LEU A 111 10.60 -10.61 -6.41
C LEU A 111 12.03 -10.14 -6.07
N ALA A 112 12.31 -9.77 -4.82
CA ALA A 112 13.66 -9.42 -4.38
C ALA A 112 14.61 -10.62 -4.45
N TRP A 113 14.14 -11.81 -4.11
CA TRP A 113 14.90 -13.04 -4.28
C TRP A 113 15.22 -13.28 -5.75
N TRP A 114 14.25 -13.15 -6.63
CA TRP A 114 14.42 -13.43 -8.07
C TRP A 114 15.21 -12.34 -8.81
N TRP A 115 14.89 -11.05 -8.60
CA TRP A 115 15.48 -9.94 -9.37
C TRP A 115 16.76 -9.37 -8.75
N LEU A 116 16.87 -9.42 -7.41
CA LEU A 116 18.01 -8.84 -6.70
C LEU A 116 18.95 -9.93 -6.16
N GLY A 117 18.63 -11.22 -6.31
CA GLY A 117 19.43 -12.31 -5.77
C GLY A 117 19.43 -12.40 -4.25
N GLU A 118 18.48 -11.74 -3.57
CA GLU A 118 18.38 -11.77 -2.11
C GLU A 118 17.98 -13.16 -1.62
N ARG A 119 18.68 -13.67 -0.61
CA ARG A 119 18.35 -14.98 -0.03
C ARG A 119 17.56 -14.82 1.26
N PHE A 120 16.50 -15.59 1.39
CA PHE A 120 15.77 -15.71 2.65
C PHE A 120 15.87 -17.13 3.21
N GLY A 121 15.83 -17.27 4.55
CA GLY A 121 15.88 -18.58 5.20
C GLY A 121 14.52 -19.29 5.14
N TRP A 122 14.52 -20.60 5.44
CA TRP A 122 13.34 -21.46 5.38
C TRP A 122 12.13 -20.92 6.18
N ARG A 123 12.37 -20.27 7.34
CA ARG A 123 11.30 -19.69 8.16
C ARG A 123 10.57 -18.53 7.44
N THR A 124 11.29 -17.73 6.67
CA THR A 124 10.67 -16.72 5.81
C THR A 124 9.90 -17.37 4.68
N GLY A 125 10.42 -18.46 4.10
CA GLY A 125 9.69 -19.27 3.10
C GLY A 125 8.36 -19.82 3.64
N VAL A 126 8.35 -20.35 4.86
CA VAL A 126 7.12 -20.79 5.54
C VAL A 126 6.16 -19.62 5.76
N ALA A 127 6.65 -18.45 6.19
CA ALA A 127 5.81 -17.27 6.39
C ALA A 127 5.17 -16.78 5.08
N ILE A 128 5.90 -16.84 3.96
CA ILE A 128 5.37 -16.55 2.62
C ILE A 128 4.28 -17.56 2.25
N ALA A 129 4.53 -18.85 2.44
CA ALA A 129 3.56 -19.91 2.16
C ALA A 129 2.28 -19.77 3.00
N VAL A 130 2.41 -19.46 4.30
CA VAL A 130 1.27 -19.21 5.20
C VAL A 130 0.48 -17.99 4.75
N SER A 131 1.13 -16.89 4.33
CA SER A 131 0.43 -15.71 3.81
C SER A 131 -0.40 -16.05 2.57
N PHE A 132 0.15 -16.78 1.60
CA PHE A 132 -0.59 -17.15 0.39
C PHE A 132 -1.71 -18.17 0.69
N ALA A 133 -1.47 -19.14 1.58
CA ALA A 133 -2.51 -20.04 2.04
C ALA A 133 -3.66 -19.27 2.72
N GLY A 134 -3.33 -18.21 3.48
CA GLY A 134 -4.32 -17.31 4.08
C GLY A 134 -5.18 -16.60 3.04
N VAL A 135 -4.59 -16.14 1.93
CA VAL A 135 -5.36 -15.54 0.81
C VAL A 135 -6.29 -16.57 0.18
N LEU A 136 -5.83 -17.82 0.00
CA LEU A 136 -6.69 -18.88 -0.51
C LEU A 136 -7.87 -19.15 0.42
N VAL A 137 -7.63 -19.28 1.74
CA VAL A 137 -8.69 -19.47 2.73
C VAL A 137 -9.68 -18.31 2.71
N LEU A 138 -9.20 -17.07 2.71
CA LEU A 138 -10.03 -15.86 2.63
C LEU A 138 -10.85 -15.83 1.33
N GLY A 139 -10.30 -16.31 0.22
CA GLY A 139 -10.99 -16.38 -1.07
C GLY A 139 -12.27 -17.24 -1.04
N PHE A 140 -12.42 -18.15 -0.09
CA PHE A 140 -13.63 -18.94 0.11
C PHE A 140 -14.63 -18.30 1.08
N ASP A 141 -14.37 -17.08 1.55
CA ASP A 141 -15.34 -16.36 2.36
C ASP A 141 -16.58 -15.97 1.54
N PRO A 142 -17.81 -16.17 2.04
CA PRO A 142 -19.03 -15.84 1.31
C PRO A 142 -19.09 -14.37 0.86
N MET A 143 -18.49 -13.45 1.62
CA MET A 143 -18.42 -12.03 1.26
C MET A 143 -17.49 -11.81 0.06
N VAL A 144 -16.38 -12.54 -0.03
CA VAL A 144 -15.40 -12.47 -1.13
C VAL A 144 -15.91 -13.19 -2.37
N LEU A 145 -16.59 -14.33 -2.20
CA LEU A 145 -17.14 -15.13 -3.30
C LEU A 145 -18.24 -14.41 -4.09
N ARG A 146 -18.85 -13.37 -3.53
CA ARG A 146 -19.84 -12.55 -4.25
C ARG A 146 -19.20 -11.79 -5.40
N GLU A 147 -17.94 -11.33 -5.21
CA GLU A 147 -17.21 -10.53 -6.20
C GLU A 147 -15.76 -11.04 -6.33
N PRO A 148 -15.53 -12.22 -6.91
CA PRO A 148 -14.19 -12.80 -7.02
C PRO A 148 -13.25 -11.97 -7.91
N ALA A 149 -13.80 -11.16 -8.82
CA ALA A 149 -13.03 -10.21 -9.62
C ALA A 149 -12.30 -9.18 -8.74
N SER A 150 -12.92 -8.74 -7.64
CA SER A 150 -12.28 -7.85 -6.67
C SER A 150 -11.02 -8.49 -6.07
N LEU A 151 -11.09 -9.75 -5.65
CA LEU A 151 -9.93 -10.49 -5.11
C LEU A 151 -8.80 -10.56 -6.14
N LEU A 152 -9.12 -10.90 -7.38
CA LEU A 152 -8.13 -11.00 -8.46
C LEU A 152 -7.48 -9.65 -8.76
N LEU A 153 -8.28 -8.58 -8.88
CA LEU A 153 -7.78 -7.23 -9.12
C LEU A 153 -6.85 -6.78 -7.98
N MET A 154 -7.20 -7.07 -6.72
CA MET A 154 -6.34 -6.72 -5.58
C MET A 154 -5.04 -7.51 -5.58
N LEU A 155 -5.06 -8.81 -5.93
CA LEU A 155 -3.85 -9.60 -6.05
C LEU A 155 -2.93 -9.08 -7.17
N VAL A 156 -3.48 -8.74 -8.33
CA VAL A 156 -2.71 -8.14 -9.43
C VAL A 156 -2.16 -6.77 -9.01
N SER A 157 -2.96 -5.96 -8.33
CA SER A 157 -2.53 -4.69 -7.73
C SER A 157 -1.34 -4.89 -6.77
N ALA A 158 -1.41 -5.92 -5.90
CA ALA A 158 -0.34 -6.26 -4.97
C ALA A 158 0.96 -6.68 -5.67
N VAL A 159 0.87 -7.39 -6.82
CA VAL A 159 2.05 -7.71 -7.66
C VAL A 159 2.72 -6.42 -8.16
N PHE A 160 1.93 -5.46 -8.68
CA PHE A 160 2.49 -4.18 -9.15
C PHE A 160 3.09 -3.35 -8.02
N LEU A 161 2.45 -3.33 -6.84
CA LEU A 161 3.02 -2.67 -5.66
C LEU A 161 4.33 -3.33 -5.23
N ALA A 162 4.39 -4.66 -5.22
CA ALA A 162 5.59 -5.41 -4.91
C ALA A 162 6.72 -5.12 -5.93
N ALA A 163 6.40 -5.15 -7.23
CA ALA A 163 7.34 -4.83 -8.30
C ALA A 163 7.86 -3.40 -8.18
N GLY A 164 6.97 -2.42 -8.02
CA GLY A 164 7.33 -1.03 -7.82
C GLY A 164 8.21 -0.83 -6.58
N THR A 165 7.89 -1.50 -5.47
CA THR A 165 8.67 -1.47 -4.23
C THR A 165 10.09 -2.01 -4.43
N VAL A 166 10.24 -3.13 -5.14
CA VAL A 166 11.56 -3.73 -5.42
C VAL A 166 12.37 -2.87 -6.40
N LEU A 167 11.74 -2.36 -7.46
CA LEU A 167 12.37 -1.44 -8.42
C LEU A 167 12.81 -0.13 -7.75
N MET A 168 11.99 0.42 -6.85
CA MET A 168 12.27 1.65 -6.12
C MET A 168 13.57 1.56 -5.30
N ARG A 169 13.96 0.37 -4.83
CA ARG A 169 15.24 0.15 -4.12
C ARG A 169 16.48 0.42 -4.99
N ARG A 170 16.33 0.42 -6.32
CA ARG A 170 17.39 0.77 -7.26
C ARG A 170 17.44 2.27 -7.60
N LEU A 171 16.40 3.04 -7.23
CA LEU A 171 16.41 4.49 -7.35
C LEU A 171 17.24 5.09 -6.22
N SER A 172 18.13 5.99 -6.54
CA SER A 172 18.98 6.69 -5.57
C SER A 172 18.82 8.21 -5.71
N GLY A 173 19.01 8.93 -4.61
CA GLY A 173 19.03 10.39 -4.61
C GLY A 173 17.65 11.07 -4.69
N LEU A 174 16.54 10.31 -4.68
CA LEU A 174 15.19 10.87 -4.64
C LEU A 174 14.60 10.73 -3.23
N ASP A 175 14.11 11.82 -2.69
CA ASP A 175 13.29 11.81 -1.48
C ASP A 175 11.85 11.32 -1.78
N VAL A 176 11.10 10.99 -0.71
CA VAL A 176 9.74 10.44 -0.83
C VAL A 176 8.78 11.40 -1.52
N PHE A 177 8.91 12.71 -1.30
CA PHE A 177 8.03 13.70 -1.94
C PHE A 177 8.31 13.77 -3.44
N SER A 178 9.58 13.73 -3.85
CA SER A 178 9.96 13.64 -5.27
C SER A 178 9.45 12.34 -5.91
N GLN A 179 9.56 11.20 -5.23
CA GLN A 179 9.02 9.92 -5.73
C GLN A 179 7.50 9.97 -5.89
N GLN A 180 6.77 10.50 -4.90
CA GLN A 180 5.32 10.66 -4.98
C GLN A 180 4.91 11.66 -6.05
N GLY A 181 5.61 12.79 -6.16
CA GLY A 181 5.34 13.80 -7.17
C GLY A 181 5.53 13.26 -8.58
N TRP A 182 6.63 12.56 -8.87
CA TRP A 182 6.85 11.91 -10.16
C TRP A 182 5.85 10.79 -10.43
N THR A 183 5.50 9.99 -9.42
CA THR A 183 4.44 8.98 -9.54
C THR A 183 3.11 9.62 -9.95
N ALA A 184 2.78 10.76 -9.36
CA ALA A 184 1.57 11.50 -9.68
C ALA A 184 1.65 12.07 -11.11
N ILE A 185 2.73 12.76 -11.47
CA ILE A 185 2.92 13.38 -12.79
C ILE A 185 2.82 12.35 -13.92
N PHE A 186 3.53 11.21 -13.80
CA PHE A 186 3.49 10.17 -14.82
C PHE A 186 2.21 9.33 -14.80
N GLY A 187 1.51 9.28 -13.67
CA GLY A 187 0.28 8.48 -13.53
C GLY A 187 -0.98 9.16 -14.06
N VAL A 188 -1.04 10.51 -14.05
CA VAL A 188 -2.25 11.26 -14.42
C VAL A 188 -2.73 10.94 -15.81
N LEU A 189 -1.89 11.13 -16.83
CA LEU A 189 -2.29 10.97 -18.24
C LEU A 189 -2.71 9.53 -18.58
N PRO A 190 -1.96 8.48 -18.22
CA PRO A 190 -2.40 7.11 -18.45
C PRO A 190 -3.74 6.79 -17.77
N LEU A 191 -3.96 7.24 -16.53
CA LEU A 191 -5.22 6.98 -15.81
C LEU A 191 -6.40 7.73 -16.45
N LEU A 192 -6.22 8.99 -16.85
CA LEU A 192 -7.27 9.71 -17.56
C LEU A 192 -7.62 9.04 -18.90
N ALA A 193 -6.62 8.56 -19.65
CA ALA A 193 -6.82 7.83 -20.88
C ALA A 193 -7.54 6.48 -20.65
N LEU A 194 -7.11 5.73 -19.64
CA LEU A 194 -7.76 4.46 -19.27
C LEU A 194 -9.18 4.68 -18.77
N SER A 195 -9.43 5.73 -17.97
CA SER A 195 -10.78 6.08 -17.51
C SER A 195 -11.68 6.47 -18.68
N ALA A 196 -11.19 7.29 -19.62
CA ALA A 196 -11.96 7.68 -20.82
C ALA A 196 -12.36 6.47 -21.65
N TRP A 197 -11.53 5.44 -21.69
CA TRP A 197 -11.78 4.22 -22.47
C TRP A 197 -12.64 3.19 -21.73
N LEU A 198 -12.38 2.95 -20.43
CA LEU A 198 -12.96 1.85 -19.65
C LEU A 198 -14.16 2.28 -18.80
N GLU A 199 -14.31 3.59 -18.54
CA GLU A 199 -15.36 4.15 -17.67
C GLU A 199 -16.24 5.15 -18.45
N PRO A 200 -17.02 4.68 -19.46
CA PRO A 200 -17.82 5.56 -20.29
C PRO A 200 -18.83 6.36 -19.45
N GLY A 201 -18.86 7.67 -19.67
CA GLY A 201 -19.70 8.58 -18.88
C GLY A 201 -19.12 9.06 -17.56
N GLY A 202 -17.97 8.52 -17.10
CA GLY A 202 -17.34 8.87 -15.84
C GLY A 202 -17.07 10.37 -15.70
N PHE A 203 -16.51 11.00 -16.74
CA PHE A 203 -16.28 12.46 -16.75
C PHE A 203 -17.58 13.27 -16.68
N ALA A 204 -18.62 12.83 -17.35
CA ALA A 204 -19.92 13.50 -17.29
C ALA A 204 -20.57 13.32 -15.90
N GLY A 205 -20.32 12.21 -15.24
CA GLY A 205 -20.78 11.91 -13.89
C GLY A 205 -20.18 12.82 -12.81
N LEU A 206 -18.99 13.39 -13.03
CA LEU A 206 -18.32 14.27 -12.04
C LEU A 206 -19.16 15.49 -11.63
N ARG A 207 -20.03 15.99 -12.49
CA ARG A 207 -20.96 17.10 -12.17
C ARG A 207 -21.98 16.73 -11.09
N HIS A 208 -22.21 15.45 -10.85
CA HIS A 208 -23.13 14.94 -9.83
C HIS A 208 -22.40 14.47 -8.57
N ALA A 209 -21.06 14.40 -8.61
CA ALA A 209 -20.27 14.03 -7.45
C ALA A 209 -20.42 15.08 -6.36
N THR A 210 -20.75 14.61 -5.17
CA THR A 210 -20.96 15.46 -3.98
C THR A 210 -19.64 15.75 -3.26
N TRP A 211 -19.72 16.43 -2.13
CA TRP A 211 -18.56 16.64 -1.26
C TRP A 211 -17.94 15.34 -0.75
N ILE A 212 -18.69 14.21 -0.73
CA ILE A 212 -18.19 12.88 -0.36
C ILE A 212 -17.19 12.39 -1.41
N GLY A 213 -17.56 12.43 -2.70
CA GLY A 213 -16.68 12.04 -3.79
C GLY A 213 -15.39 12.87 -3.84
N TRP A 214 -15.53 14.19 -3.86
CA TRP A 214 -14.39 15.12 -3.90
C TRP A 214 -13.56 15.08 -2.62
N GLY A 215 -14.21 15.01 -1.45
CA GLY A 215 -13.57 14.91 -0.14
C GLY A 215 -12.77 13.62 0.02
N GLY A 216 -13.29 12.49 -0.48
CA GLY A 216 -12.57 11.22 -0.50
C GLY A 216 -11.32 11.26 -1.37
N ALA A 217 -11.40 11.87 -2.58
CA ALA A 217 -10.25 12.05 -3.44
C ALA A 217 -9.18 12.99 -2.81
N ALA A 218 -9.62 14.10 -2.23
CA ALA A 218 -8.75 15.02 -1.51
C ALA A 218 -8.09 14.36 -0.29
N TYR A 219 -8.86 13.60 0.50
CA TYR A 219 -8.32 12.84 1.64
C TYR A 219 -7.30 11.79 1.19
N SER A 220 -7.58 11.08 0.11
CA SER A 220 -6.66 10.08 -0.44
C SER A 220 -5.32 10.71 -0.88
N ALA A 221 -5.37 11.91 -1.47
CA ALA A 221 -4.17 12.66 -1.87
C ALA A 221 -3.42 13.25 -0.65
N ILE A 222 -4.11 13.96 0.23
CA ILE A 222 -3.51 14.74 1.31
C ILE A 222 -3.33 13.89 2.56
N GLY A 223 -4.38 13.27 3.06
CA GLY A 223 -4.38 12.51 4.31
C GLY A 223 -3.57 11.22 4.20
N SER A 224 -3.80 10.44 3.14
CA SER A 224 -3.11 9.18 2.97
C SER A 224 -1.72 9.33 2.35
N SER A 225 -1.61 10.07 1.23
CA SER A 225 -0.34 10.16 0.51
C SER A 225 0.60 11.18 1.13
N LEU A 226 0.20 12.43 1.24
CA LEU A 226 1.11 13.47 1.72
C LEU A 226 1.41 13.32 3.21
N LEU A 227 0.39 13.23 4.05
CA LEU A 227 0.56 13.09 5.50
C LEU A 227 1.05 11.69 5.87
N GLY A 228 0.36 10.62 5.45
CA GLY A 228 0.68 9.25 5.83
C GLY A 228 2.08 8.83 5.37
N HIS A 229 2.41 8.97 4.08
CA HIS A 229 3.76 8.63 3.59
C HIS A 229 4.81 9.66 4.03
N GLY A 230 4.45 10.93 4.22
CA GLY A 230 5.36 11.95 4.75
C GLY A 230 5.81 11.61 6.17
N LEU A 231 4.89 11.27 7.06
CA LEU A 231 5.21 10.84 8.43
C LEU A 231 5.99 9.52 8.45
N TYR A 232 5.62 8.57 7.58
CA TYR A 232 6.37 7.32 7.42
C TYR A 232 7.82 7.60 7.02
N TYR A 233 8.05 8.53 6.07
CA TYR A 233 9.39 8.95 5.67
C TYR A 233 10.20 9.52 6.84
N LEU A 234 9.59 10.39 7.66
CA LEU A 234 10.26 10.92 8.85
C LEU A 234 10.66 9.82 9.85
N LEU A 235 9.83 8.78 9.98
CA LEU A 235 10.15 7.64 10.86
C LEU A 235 11.32 6.81 10.32
N VAL A 236 11.32 6.49 9.01
CA VAL A 236 12.38 5.65 8.41
C VAL A 236 13.69 6.38 8.22
N GLN A 237 13.73 7.70 8.35
CA GLN A 237 14.98 8.46 8.46
C GLN A 237 15.64 8.30 9.85
N LYS A 238 14.84 8.07 10.89
CA LYS A 238 15.31 7.93 12.27
C LYS A 238 15.51 6.49 12.68
N HIS A 239 14.74 5.58 12.14
CA HIS A 239 14.70 4.16 12.51
C HIS A 239 14.87 3.27 11.29
N PRO A 240 15.53 2.11 11.41
CA PRO A 240 15.55 1.10 10.35
C PRO A 240 14.12 0.74 9.92
N ILE A 241 13.88 0.64 8.61
CA ILE A 241 12.57 0.27 8.04
C ILE A 241 12.00 -0.99 8.71
N ALA A 242 12.87 -1.99 8.95
CA ALA A 242 12.49 -3.23 9.61
C ALA A 242 11.94 -3.05 11.05
N GLN A 243 12.27 -1.95 11.73
CA GLN A 243 11.70 -1.62 13.04
C GLN A 243 10.29 -1.03 12.94
N VAL A 244 10.00 -0.27 11.88
CA VAL A 244 8.74 0.44 11.69
C VAL A 244 7.68 -0.48 11.07
N THR A 245 8.07 -1.29 10.08
CA THR A 245 7.17 -2.13 9.27
C THR A 245 6.21 -3.03 10.08
N PRO A 246 6.62 -3.74 11.16
CA PRO A 246 5.69 -4.58 11.91
C PRO A 246 4.51 -3.81 12.50
N TRP A 247 4.74 -2.56 12.92
CA TRP A 247 3.71 -1.71 13.51
C TRP A 247 2.69 -1.21 12.49
N LEU A 248 3.09 -1.08 11.22
CA LEU A 248 2.18 -0.63 10.15
C LEU A 248 1.10 -1.66 9.81
N LEU A 249 1.25 -2.92 10.27
CA LEU A 249 0.19 -3.92 10.18
C LEU A 249 -1.06 -3.58 11.01
N LEU A 250 -0.96 -2.59 11.88
CA LEU A 250 -2.14 -2.01 12.55
C LEU A 250 -3.11 -1.36 11.52
N SER A 251 -2.59 -0.85 10.39
CA SER A 251 -3.44 -0.22 9.36
C SER A 251 -4.51 -1.16 8.78
N PRO A 252 -4.19 -2.36 8.26
CA PRO A 252 -5.24 -3.26 7.78
C PRO A 252 -6.16 -3.75 8.90
N VAL A 253 -5.68 -3.90 10.13
CA VAL A 253 -6.53 -4.23 11.28
C VAL A 253 -7.55 -3.12 11.52
N LEU A 254 -7.12 -1.86 11.55
CA LEU A 254 -8.02 -0.71 11.69
C LEU A 254 -8.99 -0.61 10.49
N ALA A 255 -8.54 -0.90 9.27
CA ALA A 255 -9.42 -0.90 8.10
C ALA A 255 -10.52 -1.97 8.22
N VAL A 256 -10.21 -3.17 8.71
CA VAL A 256 -11.21 -4.21 8.99
C VAL A 256 -12.18 -3.76 10.09
N LEU A 257 -11.69 -3.16 11.17
CA LEU A 257 -12.55 -2.63 12.24
C LEU A 257 -13.49 -1.53 11.72
N LEU A 258 -13.00 -0.61 10.89
CA LEU A 258 -13.83 0.40 10.22
C LEU A 258 -14.82 -0.27 9.25
N GLY A 259 -14.42 -1.32 8.55
CA GLY A 259 -15.28 -2.13 7.71
C GLY A 259 -16.46 -2.67 8.48
N VAL A 260 -16.20 -3.34 9.59
CA VAL A 260 -17.23 -3.99 10.42
C VAL A 260 -18.12 -2.96 11.13
N TRP A 261 -17.54 -1.92 11.75
CA TRP A 261 -18.29 -1.02 12.63
C TRP A 261 -18.95 0.16 11.92
N VAL A 262 -18.33 0.64 10.81
CA VAL A 262 -18.79 1.85 10.13
C VAL A 262 -19.37 1.55 8.76
N TYR A 263 -18.71 0.66 7.98
CA TYR A 263 -19.13 0.36 6.62
C TYR A 263 -20.18 -0.76 6.55
N GLY A 264 -20.31 -1.58 7.61
CA GLY A 264 -21.29 -2.65 7.72
C GLY A 264 -20.83 -4.00 7.16
N ASP A 265 -19.52 -4.21 7.05
CA ASP A 265 -18.94 -5.49 6.63
C ASP A 265 -19.40 -6.63 7.55
N ARG A 266 -19.66 -7.79 6.96
CA ARG A 266 -20.01 -9.02 7.69
C ARG A 266 -19.04 -10.14 7.32
N PRO A 267 -17.79 -10.11 7.83
CA PRO A 267 -16.80 -11.12 7.54
C PRO A 267 -17.21 -12.49 8.05
N GLY A 268 -17.10 -13.50 7.20
CA GLY A 268 -17.26 -14.90 7.61
C GLY A 268 -16.01 -15.43 8.32
N THR A 269 -16.11 -16.69 8.77
CA THR A 269 -15.00 -17.37 9.49
C THR A 269 -13.73 -17.46 8.61
N GLN A 270 -13.91 -17.67 7.31
CA GLN A 270 -12.81 -17.80 6.36
C GLN A 270 -12.01 -16.50 6.24
N LEU A 271 -12.68 -15.34 6.28
CA LEU A 271 -12.00 -14.05 6.26
C LEU A 271 -11.17 -13.83 7.53
N TRP A 272 -11.70 -14.20 8.70
CA TRP A 272 -10.97 -14.09 9.97
C TRP A 272 -9.76 -15.01 10.02
N ILE A 273 -9.92 -16.30 9.66
CA ILE A 273 -8.82 -17.27 9.64
C ILE A 273 -7.79 -16.88 8.57
N GLY A 274 -8.22 -16.67 7.34
CA GLY A 274 -7.34 -16.30 6.24
C GLY A 274 -6.64 -14.96 6.50
N GLY A 275 -7.36 -13.98 7.06
CA GLY A 275 -6.80 -12.69 7.46
C GLY A 275 -5.72 -12.83 8.54
N ALA A 276 -5.96 -13.64 9.57
CA ALA A 276 -4.96 -13.92 10.60
C ALA A 276 -3.71 -14.61 10.00
N MET A 277 -3.89 -15.53 9.05
CA MET A 277 -2.78 -16.18 8.34
C MET A 277 -1.98 -15.19 7.49
N VAL A 278 -2.65 -14.32 6.73
CA VAL A 278 -1.99 -13.29 5.91
C VAL A 278 -1.19 -12.34 6.81
N LEU A 279 -1.84 -11.73 7.79
CA LEU A 279 -1.21 -10.74 8.67
C LEU A 279 -0.12 -11.37 9.55
N GLY A 280 -0.33 -12.58 10.05
CA GLY A 280 0.66 -13.35 10.83
C GLY A 280 1.89 -13.70 10.00
N GLY A 281 1.71 -14.13 8.75
CA GLY A 281 2.81 -14.40 7.83
C GLY A 281 3.59 -13.13 7.49
N VAL A 282 2.90 -12.03 7.20
CA VAL A 282 3.54 -10.73 6.93
C VAL A 282 4.29 -10.21 8.17
N LEU A 283 3.70 -10.33 9.37
CA LEU A 283 4.37 -9.98 10.62
C LEU A 283 5.64 -10.78 10.82
N LEU A 284 5.61 -12.11 10.57
CA LEU A 284 6.79 -12.96 10.69
C LEU A 284 7.88 -12.58 9.68
N ILE A 285 7.52 -12.21 8.43
CA ILE A 285 8.47 -11.69 7.43
C ILE A 285 9.13 -10.41 7.96
N ALA A 286 8.33 -9.45 8.46
CA ALA A 286 8.81 -8.18 8.97
C ALA A 286 9.72 -8.34 10.20
N MET A 287 9.35 -9.20 11.16
CA MET A 287 10.17 -9.50 12.32
C MET A 287 11.50 -10.19 11.95
N ARG A 288 11.50 -11.02 10.91
CA ARG A 288 12.71 -11.63 10.37
C ARG A 288 13.63 -10.63 9.70
N ALA A 289 13.09 -9.67 8.97
CA ALA A 289 13.86 -8.57 8.42
C ALA A 289 14.49 -7.73 9.54
N LEU A 290 13.76 -7.46 10.62
CA LEU A 290 14.27 -6.77 11.81
C LEU A 290 15.40 -7.54 12.48
N ALA A 291 15.25 -8.85 12.69
CA ALA A 291 16.27 -9.68 13.32
C ALA A 291 17.58 -9.74 12.51
N ARG A 292 17.51 -9.66 11.18
CA ARG A 292 18.69 -9.61 10.30
C ARG A 292 19.36 -8.24 10.27
N ALA A 293 18.59 -7.16 10.43
CA ALA A 293 19.11 -5.79 10.49
C ALA A 293 19.84 -5.46 11.79
N ARG A 294 19.75 -6.31 12.84
CA ARG A 294 20.53 -6.14 14.08
C ARG A 294 21.99 -6.45 13.79
N PRO A 295 22.96 -5.56 14.15
CA PRO A 295 24.37 -5.89 14.09
C PRO A 295 24.63 -7.15 14.93
N MET A 296 25.41 -8.10 14.40
CA MET A 296 25.96 -9.16 15.24
C MET A 296 26.78 -8.51 16.35
N PRO A 297 26.69 -9.00 17.61
CA PRO A 297 27.64 -8.58 18.64
C PRO A 297 29.05 -8.88 18.13
N PRO A 298 30.05 -8.02 18.45
CA PRO A 298 31.42 -8.34 18.11
C PRO A 298 31.72 -9.74 18.68
N ALA A 299 32.36 -10.58 17.84
CA ALA A 299 32.86 -11.87 18.33
C ALA A 299 33.71 -11.57 19.55
N GLU A 300 33.33 -12.12 20.71
CA GLU A 300 34.21 -12.11 21.88
C GLU A 300 35.47 -12.82 21.41
N GLU A 301 36.58 -12.10 21.42
CA GLU A 301 37.90 -12.69 21.21
C GLU A 301 38.09 -13.77 22.28
N ILE A 302 38.07 -15.04 21.83
CA ILE A 302 38.43 -16.22 22.63
C ILE A 302 39.94 -16.38 22.54
#